data_a280151b346ebf2916dc11999c5627ad
#
_entry.id   a280151b346ebf2916dc11999c5627ad
#
_cell.length_a   1.000
_cell.length_b   1.000
_cell.length_c   1.000
_cell.angle_alpha   90.00
_cell.angle_beta   90.00
_cell.angle_gamma   90.00
#
_symmetry.space_group_name_H-M   'P 1'
#
loop_
_entity.id
_entity.type
_entity.pdbx_description
1 polymer ?
#
loop_
_entity_poly.entity_id
_entity_poly.type
_entity_poly.pdbx_seq_one_letter_code
_entity_poly.pdbx_strand_id
1 'polypeptide(L)'
;MFSNEDYLADLLAEAGLVSADQISRARQMMSGRETLIENLLANTNLSQEDVAQTLATNASVSFVKLADFTYDLTITETVTDDVAKRFHVIPVQDDGLYLTVAVADPLDFEMLDSLPHVIGREINLVCATPHDISTHLSQIYGVDEKATDESGHIIPTGDAEAGSDGDDAPIIRLVFQMLTEAFRLRASDIHIEPLETTVRIRYRLDGKLVAVDSHPKKLLPAVIARLKVMSGTMSIAEKRLPQDGRIQLKMREKEVDLRVSSVPSNHGESIVMRILDKTALLLGLPELGFFSDDQQTFEQLLGLPDGILLVTGPTGSGKTTTLYACLNVINRPDRKIITVEDPVEYELPGINQVMVKADIGMTFAAALRAMLRQAPNIIMIGEIRDAETANIAINASLTGHLVFSTLHTNDAPSAVARLADIGVKPFLIASAVRAILAQRLVRKLCPLCKGPADLSDKEMRALSLDAARIADATIFSAVGCEKCRGNGYRGRMGIFEMFLVDDEVRGMINTGLTTTQLRRRARELGMRTLREDGIRKVLAGLTAGSEVVHATMSDAD
;
A
#
# COMPACT_ATOMS: atom_id res chain seq x y z
N MET A 1 -19.82 7.44 -25.36
CA MET A 1 -21.04 7.36 -24.51
C MET A 1 -22.29 7.60 -25.36
N PHE A 2 -22.28 8.57 -26.26
CA PHE A 2 -23.35 8.79 -27.28
C PHE A 2 -22.79 8.51 -28.67
N SER A 3 -23.57 7.86 -29.53
CA SER A 3 -23.12 7.38 -30.85
C SER A 3 -22.82 8.51 -31.84
N ASN A 4 -23.52 9.65 -31.73
CA ASN A 4 -23.34 10.82 -32.60
C ASN A 4 -23.51 12.13 -31.80
N GLU A 5 -22.42 12.61 -31.21
CA GLU A 5 -22.44 13.81 -30.36
C GLU A 5 -22.72 15.12 -31.11
N ASP A 6 -22.31 15.24 -32.36
CA ASP A 6 -22.59 16.41 -33.17
C ASP A 6 -24.11 16.54 -33.45
N TYR A 7 -24.73 15.43 -33.79
CA TYR A 7 -26.19 15.38 -34.00
C TYR A 7 -26.96 15.67 -32.70
N LEU A 8 -26.49 15.13 -31.57
CA LEU A 8 -27.08 15.37 -30.27
C LEU A 8 -26.95 16.86 -29.86
N ALA A 9 -25.81 17.50 -30.14
CA ALA A 9 -25.65 18.92 -29.88
C ALA A 9 -26.60 19.78 -30.70
N ASP A 10 -26.85 19.42 -31.96
CA ASP A 10 -27.85 20.09 -32.83
C ASP A 10 -29.27 19.90 -32.27
N LEU A 11 -29.64 18.71 -31.82
CA LEU A 11 -30.94 18.44 -31.20
C LEU A 11 -31.13 19.27 -29.91
N LEU A 12 -30.10 19.39 -29.08
CA LEU A 12 -30.15 20.21 -27.86
C LEU A 12 -30.29 21.70 -28.18
N ALA A 13 -29.73 22.16 -29.30
CA ALA A 13 -29.91 23.53 -29.78
C ALA A 13 -31.32 23.76 -30.32
N GLU A 14 -31.89 22.81 -31.07
CA GLU A 14 -33.29 22.86 -31.53
C GLU A 14 -34.29 22.86 -30.38
N ALA A 15 -33.99 22.10 -29.32
CA ALA A 15 -34.77 22.10 -28.08
C ALA A 15 -34.62 23.40 -27.26
N GLY A 16 -33.72 24.30 -27.66
CA GLY A 16 -33.47 25.57 -26.95
C GLY A 16 -32.71 25.43 -25.62
N LEU A 17 -32.11 24.29 -25.35
CA LEU A 17 -31.37 23.99 -24.11
C LEU A 17 -29.93 24.52 -24.15
N VAL A 18 -29.34 24.63 -25.34
CA VAL A 18 -28.00 25.21 -25.56
C VAL A 18 -28.02 26.15 -26.77
N SER A 19 -27.17 27.17 -26.77
CA SER A 19 -27.03 28.09 -27.89
C SER A 19 -25.90 27.65 -28.84
N ALA A 20 -25.97 28.06 -30.11
CA ALA A 20 -24.90 27.81 -31.08
C ALA A 20 -23.54 28.36 -30.61
N ASP A 21 -23.54 29.48 -29.87
CA ASP A 21 -22.32 30.07 -29.28
C ASP A 21 -21.74 29.17 -28.17
N GLN A 22 -22.58 28.52 -27.37
CA GLN A 22 -22.14 27.58 -26.34
C GLN A 22 -21.52 26.33 -26.96
N ILE A 23 -22.16 25.77 -27.99
CA ILE A 23 -21.61 24.64 -28.75
C ILE A 23 -20.27 24.97 -29.36
N SER A 24 -20.15 26.16 -30.01
CA SER A 24 -18.90 26.62 -30.60
C SER A 24 -17.78 26.80 -29.58
N ARG A 25 -18.10 27.32 -28.39
CA ARG A 25 -17.14 27.44 -27.28
C ARG A 25 -16.75 26.09 -26.71
N ALA A 26 -17.69 25.19 -26.52
CA ALA A 26 -17.42 23.84 -26.05
C ALA A 26 -16.47 23.09 -27.00
N ARG A 27 -16.67 23.21 -28.33
CA ARG A 27 -15.74 22.65 -29.35
C ARG A 27 -14.33 23.28 -29.28
N GLN A 28 -14.22 24.57 -29.00
CA GLN A 28 -12.91 25.25 -28.88
C GLN A 28 -12.19 24.93 -27.57
N MET A 29 -12.92 24.60 -26.50
CA MET A 29 -12.38 24.26 -25.19
C MET A 29 -12.04 22.79 -25.03
N MET A 30 -12.43 21.92 -25.96
CA MET A 30 -12.09 20.51 -25.94
C MET A 30 -10.57 20.33 -25.89
N SER A 31 -10.07 19.82 -24.76
CA SER A 31 -8.66 19.49 -24.56
C SER A 31 -8.52 18.01 -24.21
N GLY A 32 -7.86 17.26 -25.03
CA GLY A 32 -7.53 15.86 -24.77
C GLY A 32 -8.64 14.86 -25.09
N ARG A 33 -9.20 14.19 -24.08
CA ARG A 33 -10.17 13.07 -24.23
C ARG A 33 -11.61 13.43 -23.88
N GLU A 34 -11.90 14.67 -23.58
CA GLU A 34 -13.26 15.13 -23.23
C GLU A 34 -14.16 15.13 -24.46
N THR A 35 -15.40 14.68 -24.27
CA THR A 35 -16.42 14.68 -25.34
C THR A 35 -17.16 16.02 -25.38
N LEU A 36 -17.81 16.33 -26.54
CA LEU A 36 -18.55 17.57 -26.71
C LEU A 36 -19.66 17.70 -25.68
N ILE A 37 -20.40 16.62 -25.43
CA ILE A 37 -21.53 16.60 -24.49
C ILE A 37 -21.05 16.76 -23.03
N GLU A 38 -19.96 16.09 -22.66
CA GLU A 38 -19.35 16.27 -21.32
C GLU A 38 -18.93 17.73 -21.08
N ASN A 39 -18.34 18.37 -22.09
CA ASN A 39 -17.92 19.76 -21.99
C ASN A 39 -19.15 20.70 -21.90
N LEU A 40 -20.23 20.42 -22.62
CA LEU A 40 -21.49 21.16 -22.49
C LEU A 40 -22.12 21.00 -21.09
N LEU A 41 -22.17 19.78 -20.56
CA LEU A 41 -22.66 19.51 -19.20
C LEU A 41 -21.85 20.22 -18.13
N ALA A 42 -20.52 20.30 -18.28
CA ALA A 42 -19.63 20.96 -17.32
C ALA A 42 -19.70 22.51 -17.35
N ASN A 43 -19.96 23.11 -18.52
CA ASN A 43 -19.82 24.55 -18.73
C ASN A 43 -21.15 25.29 -18.99
N THR A 44 -22.29 24.57 -18.94
CA THR A 44 -23.62 25.16 -19.11
C THR A 44 -24.58 24.69 -18.00
N ASN A 45 -25.83 25.20 -18.00
CA ASN A 45 -26.86 24.71 -17.08
C ASN A 45 -27.59 23.46 -17.58
N LEU A 46 -27.02 22.75 -18.55
CA LEU A 46 -27.56 21.51 -19.11
C LEU A 46 -27.44 20.38 -18.10
N SER A 47 -28.50 19.66 -17.81
CA SER A 47 -28.47 18.47 -16.95
C SER A 47 -28.46 17.17 -17.78
N GLN A 48 -28.00 16.06 -17.19
CA GLN A 48 -28.10 14.74 -17.84
C GLN A 48 -29.55 14.33 -18.11
N GLU A 49 -30.51 14.76 -17.28
CA GLU A 49 -31.94 14.53 -17.49
C GLU A 49 -32.43 15.27 -18.74
N ASP A 50 -32.02 16.52 -18.97
CA ASP A 50 -32.38 17.28 -20.17
C ASP A 50 -31.89 16.60 -21.46
N VAL A 51 -30.68 16.09 -21.44
CA VAL A 51 -30.09 15.32 -22.56
C VAL A 51 -30.89 14.04 -22.82
N ALA A 52 -31.18 13.26 -21.79
CA ALA A 52 -31.92 12.01 -21.92
C ALA A 52 -33.38 12.24 -22.36
N GLN A 53 -34.05 13.29 -21.90
CA GLN A 53 -35.41 13.67 -22.33
C GLN A 53 -35.44 14.10 -23.80
N THR A 54 -34.41 14.85 -24.25
CA THR A 54 -34.30 15.27 -25.65
C THR A 54 -34.13 14.06 -26.57
N LEU A 55 -33.25 13.13 -26.19
CA LEU A 55 -33.04 11.88 -26.92
C LEU A 55 -34.31 11.02 -26.94
N ALA A 56 -34.98 10.86 -25.81
CA ALA A 56 -36.23 10.12 -25.70
C ALA A 56 -37.32 10.69 -26.61
N THR A 57 -37.46 12.02 -26.62
CA THR A 57 -38.43 12.70 -27.47
C THR A 57 -38.13 12.52 -28.94
N ASN A 58 -36.87 12.62 -29.34
CA ASN A 58 -36.45 12.44 -30.73
C ASN A 58 -36.63 10.99 -31.23
N ALA A 59 -36.29 10.02 -30.37
CA ALA A 59 -36.46 8.60 -30.68
C ALA A 59 -37.91 8.09 -30.49
N SER A 60 -38.85 8.93 -30.05
CA SER A 60 -40.23 8.55 -29.74
C SER A 60 -40.35 7.44 -28.71
N VAL A 61 -39.45 7.42 -27.72
CA VAL A 61 -39.47 6.51 -26.57
C VAL A 61 -39.76 7.27 -25.27
N SER A 62 -40.17 6.56 -24.22
CA SER A 62 -40.42 7.20 -22.92
C SER A 62 -39.15 7.42 -22.14
N PHE A 63 -39.00 8.58 -21.51
CA PHE A 63 -37.97 8.81 -20.51
C PHE A 63 -38.43 8.24 -19.15
N VAL A 64 -37.54 7.55 -18.45
CA VAL A 64 -37.81 6.95 -17.14
C VAL A 64 -36.70 7.26 -16.16
N LYS A 65 -37.05 7.47 -14.89
CA LYS A 65 -36.11 7.52 -13.77
C LYS A 65 -36.03 6.13 -13.17
N LEU A 66 -34.86 5.50 -13.28
CA LEU A 66 -34.68 4.13 -12.80
C LEU A 66 -34.85 3.97 -11.28
N ALA A 67 -34.68 5.04 -10.52
CA ALA A 67 -34.93 5.07 -9.09
C ALA A 67 -36.38 4.79 -8.69
N ASP A 68 -37.36 5.00 -9.61
CA ASP A 68 -38.77 4.77 -9.37
C ASP A 68 -39.19 3.30 -9.60
N PHE A 69 -38.28 2.45 -10.08
CA PHE A 69 -38.56 1.06 -10.36
C PHE A 69 -38.07 0.14 -9.25
N THR A 70 -38.91 -0.80 -8.83
CA THR A 70 -38.53 -1.94 -7.98
C THR A 70 -38.26 -3.14 -8.90
N TYR A 71 -37.02 -3.58 -8.92
CA TYR A 71 -36.59 -4.70 -9.77
C TYR A 71 -37.01 -6.03 -9.18
N ASP A 72 -37.72 -6.85 -9.95
CA ASP A 72 -37.94 -8.25 -9.63
C ASP A 72 -36.69 -9.04 -10.07
N LEU A 73 -36.16 -9.88 -9.18
CA LEU A 73 -35.00 -10.75 -9.47
C LEU A 73 -35.19 -11.63 -10.69
N THR A 74 -36.43 -12.01 -11.01
CA THR A 74 -36.79 -12.82 -12.19
C THR A 74 -36.55 -12.05 -13.52
N ILE A 75 -36.70 -10.73 -13.53
CA ILE A 75 -36.48 -9.90 -14.72
C ILE A 75 -34.98 -9.73 -14.98
N THR A 76 -34.19 -9.68 -13.93
CA THR A 76 -32.72 -9.54 -14.05
C THR A 76 -32.05 -10.81 -14.57
N GLU A 77 -32.68 -11.98 -14.41
CA GLU A 77 -32.21 -13.24 -14.98
C GLU A 77 -32.45 -13.36 -16.50
N THR A 78 -33.34 -12.57 -17.06
CA THR A 78 -33.63 -12.58 -18.51
C THR A 78 -32.54 -11.92 -19.35
N VAL A 79 -31.75 -11.01 -18.78
CA VAL A 79 -30.59 -10.38 -19.42
C VAL A 79 -29.35 -10.77 -18.61
N THR A 80 -28.43 -11.47 -19.24
CA THR A 80 -27.18 -11.89 -18.55
C THR A 80 -26.31 -10.69 -18.21
N ASP A 81 -25.52 -10.80 -17.14
CA ASP A 81 -24.55 -9.80 -16.67
C ASP A 81 -23.67 -9.25 -17.82
N ASP A 82 -23.13 -10.15 -18.65
CA ASP A 82 -22.27 -9.77 -19.78
C ASP A 82 -23.01 -8.94 -20.83
N VAL A 83 -24.28 -9.27 -21.11
CA VAL A 83 -25.11 -8.52 -22.07
C VAL A 83 -25.50 -7.16 -21.52
N ALA A 84 -25.96 -7.11 -20.26
CA ALA A 84 -26.35 -5.88 -19.60
C ALA A 84 -25.17 -4.88 -19.52
N LYS A 85 -23.98 -5.36 -19.16
CA LYS A 85 -22.76 -4.55 -19.06
C LYS A 85 -22.18 -4.18 -20.41
N ARG A 86 -22.15 -5.10 -21.37
CA ARG A 86 -21.63 -4.86 -22.73
C ARG A 86 -22.41 -3.80 -23.48
N PHE A 87 -23.74 -3.85 -23.39
CA PHE A 87 -24.63 -2.93 -24.10
C PHE A 87 -25.08 -1.75 -23.25
N HIS A 88 -24.66 -1.67 -21.98
CA HIS A 88 -25.10 -0.64 -21.01
C HIS A 88 -26.63 -0.52 -20.95
N VAL A 89 -27.29 -1.65 -20.72
CA VAL A 89 -28.76 -1.74 -20.70
C VAL A 89 -29.26 -2.38 -19.41
N ILE A 90 -30.46 -1.98 -18.98
CA ILE A 90 -31.12 -2.52 -17.81
C ILE A 90 -32.51 -3.01 -18.17
N PRO A 91 -32.85 -4.28 -17.90
CA PRO A 91 -34.23 -4.75 -18.04
C PRO A 91 -35.09 -4.11 -16.95
N VAL A 92 -36.19 -3.49 -17.37
CA VAL A 92 -37.09 -2.72 -16.49
C VAL A 92 -38.39 -3.44 -16.23
N GLN A 93 -38.97 -4.05 -17.26
CA GLN A 93 -40.25 -4.72 -17.20
C GLN A 93 -40.31 -5.86 -18.23
N ASP A 94 -40.94 -6.97 -17.85
CA ASP A 94 -41.26 -8.10 -18.72
C ASP A 94 -42.77 -8.35 -18.72
N ASP A 95 -43.43 -8.22 -19.87
CA ASP A 95 -44.87 -8.51 -20.02
C ASP A 95 -45.13 -9.89 -20.63
N GLY A 96 -44.07 -10.70 -20.81
CA GLY A 96 -44.12 -12.02 -21.41
C GLY A 96 -44.00 -12.04 -22.93
N LEU A 97 -44.38 -10.97 -23.64
CA LEU A 97 -44.20 -10.80 -25.08
C LEU A 97 -43.01 -9.90 -25.37
N TYR A 98 -42.90 -8.80 -24.71
CA TYR A 98 -41.83 -7.80 -24.86
C TYR A 98 -41.04 -7.63 -23.58
N LEU A 99 -39.74 -7.51 -23.73
CA LEU A 99 -38.84 -7.10 -22.65
C LEU A 99 -38.58 -5.60 -22.78
N THR A 100 -38.99 -4.80 -21.79
CA THR A 100 -38.69 -3.37 -21.76
C THR A 100 -37.30 -3.16 -21.18
N VAL A 101 -36.45 -2.48 -21.94
CA VAL A 101 -35.02 -2.27 -21.62
C VAL A 101 -34.72 -0.78 -21.61
N ALA A 102 -34.07 -0.30 -20.55
CA ALA A 102 -33.58 1.07 -20.43
C ALA A 102 -32.20 1.20 -21.09
N VAL A 103 -32.04 2.22 -21.94
CA VAL A 103 -30.82 2.55 -22.68
C VAL A 103 -30.47 4.03 -22.49
N ALA A 104 -29.17 4.37 -22.58
CA ALA A 104 -28.72 5.76 -22.50
C ALA A 104 -28.83 6.49 -23.85
N ASP A 105 -28.60 5.79 -24.94
CA ASP A 105 -28.68 6.33 -26.30
C ASP A 105 -29.63 5.51 -27.16
N PRO A 106 -30.91 5.93 -27.26
CA PRO A 106 -31.89 5.24 -28.10
C PRO A 106 -31.70 5.48 -29.61
N LEU A 107 -30.67 6.23 -30.00
CA LEU A 107 -30.30 6.47 -31.41
C LEU A 107 -29.08 5.64 -31.86
N ASP A 108 -28.52 4.79 -31.01
CA ASP A 108 -27.49 3.84 -31.40
C ASP A 108 -28.09 2.63 -32.12
N PHE A 109 -28.27 2.79 -33.43
CA PHE A 109 -28.92 1.78 -34.26
C PHE A 109 -28.16 0.46 -34.33
N GLU A 110 -26.80 0.47 -34.26
CA GLU A 110 -26.01 -0.76 -34.29
C GLU A 110 -26.24 -1.60 -33.01
N MET A 111 -26.27 -0.94 -31.86
CA MET A 111 -26.59 -1.57 -30.58
C MET A 111 -28.02 -2.11 -30.59
N LEU A 112 -28.98 -1.30 -31.02
CA LEU A 112 -30.41 -1.63 -30.99
C LEU A 112 -30.77 -2.78 -31.95
N ASP A 113 -30.12 -2.89 -33.11
CA ASP A 113 -30.33 -4.01 -34.04
C ASP A 113 -29.77 -5.33 -33.47
N SER A 114 -28.66 -5.25 -32.76
CA SER A 114 -27.99 -6.42 -32.18
C SER A 114 -28.70 -6.95 -30.92
N LEU A 115 -29.31 -6.08 -30.13
CA LEU A 115 -29.81 -6.39 -28.78
C LEU A 115 -30.93 -7.48 -28.80
N PRO A 116 -31.97 -7.44 -29.69
CA PRO A 116 -32.99 -8.48 -29.73
C PRO A 116 -32.42 -9.86 -30.11
N HIS A 117 -31.41 -9.89 -30.98
CA HIS A 117 -30.77 -11.12 -31.40
C HIS A 117 -29.96 -11.78 -30.27
N VAL A 118 -29.29 -10.96 -29.45
CA VAL A 118 -28.47 -11.43 -28.33
C VAL A 118 -29.34 -11.89 -27.17
N ILE A 119 -30.42 -11.16 -26.86
CA ILE A 119 -31.36 -11.51 -25.78
C ILE A 119 -32.33 -12.62 -26.23
N GLY A 120 -32.59 -12.75 -27.52
CA GLY A 120 -33.52 -13.76 -28.07
C GLY A 120 -34.99 -13.41 -27.88
N ARG A 121 -35.34 -12.12 -27.68
CA ARG A 121 -36.69 -11.63 -27.41
C ARG A 121 -36.95 -10.30 -28.11
N GLU A 122 -38.23 -9.99 -28.34
CA GLU A 122 -38.68 -8.67 -28.77
C GLU A 122 -38.47 -7.64 -27.63
N ILE A 123 -37.96 -6.45 -28.00
CA ILE A 123 -37.53 -5.44 -27.04
C ILE A 123 -38.33 -4.15 -27.22
N ASN A 124 -38.85 -3.62 -26.12
CA ASN A 124 -39.32 -2.25 -26.02
C ASN A 124 -38.25 -1.39 -25.34
N LEU A 125 -38.05 -0.17 -25.85
CA LEU A 125 -37.03 0.73 -25.35
C LEU A 125 -37.63 1.82 -24.47
N VAL A 126 -36.88 2.15 -23.41
CA VAL A 126 -37.06 3.38 -22.61
C VAL A 126 -35.71 4.05 -22.45
N CYS A 127 -35.72 5.37 -22.36
CA CYS A 127 -34.49 6.13 -22.20
C CYS A 127 -34.29 6.49 -20.72
N ALA A 128 -33.06 6.34 -20.21
CA ALA A 128 -32.66 6.76 -18.86
C ALA A 128 -31.31 7.47 -18.90
N THR A 129 -30.97 8.18 -17.82
CA THR A 129 -29.67 8.85 -17.78
C THR A 129 -28.52 7.85 -17.75
N PRO A 130 -27.35 8.16 -18.36
CA PRO A 130 -26.17 7.29 -18.28
C PRO A 130 -25.75 7.00 -16.84
N HIS A 131 -25.90 7.98 -15.95
CA HIS A 131 -25.58 7.85 -14.52
C HIS A 131 -26.51 6.84 -13.82
N ASP A 132 -27.83 6.94 -14.07
CA ASP A 132 -28.79 6.00 -13.49
C ASP A 132 -28.54 4.58 -13.96
N ILE A 133 -28.32 4.39 -15.27
CA ILE A 133 -27.99 3.07 -15.83
C ILE A 133 -26.73 2.50 -15.18
N SER A 134 -25.65 3.26 -15.09
CA SER A 134 -24.39 2.81 -14.47
C SER A 134 -24.59 2.46 -12.98
N THR A 135 -25.34 3.26 -12.25
CA THR A 135 -25.65 3.03 -10.83
C THR A 135 -26.43 1.73 -10.64
N HIS A 136 -27.48 1.53 -11.45
CA HIS A 136 -28.34 0.35 -11.32
C HIS A 136 -27.68 -0.92 -11.87
N LEU A 137 -26.84 -0.83 -12.92
CA LEU A 137 -26.00 -1.94 -13.36
C LEU A 137 -25.12 -2.44 -12.21
N SER A 138 -24.52 -1.51 -11.48
CA SER A 138 -23.69 -1.84 -10.31
C SER A 138 -24.49 -2.47 -9.16
N GLN A 139 -25.72 -2.06 -8.97
CA GLN A 139 -26.62 -2.58 -7.91
C GLN A 139 -27.16 -3.98 -8.25
N ILE A 140 -27.57 -4.19 -9.50
CA ILE A 140 -28.26 -5.41 -9.94
C ILE A 140 -27.26 -6.53 -10.26
N TYR A 141 -26.20 -6.21 -11.01
CA TYR A 141 -25.25 -7.19 -11.53
C TYR A 141 -23.89 -7.18 -10.80
N GLY A 142 -23.78 -6.42 -9.69
CA GLY A 142 -22.55 -6.25 -8.93
C GLY A 142 -21.59 -5.24 -9.55
N VAL A 143 -20.77 -4.63 -8.71
CA VAL A 143 -19.81 -3.60 -9.12
C VAL A 143 -18.72 -4.25 -9.95
N ASP A 144 -18.68 -4.02 -11.26
CA ASP A 144 -17.42 -3.95 -11.97
C ASP A 144 -16.77 -2.62 -11.57
N GLU A 145 -16.02 -2.63 -10.48
CA GLU A 145 -15.06 -1.55 -10.24
C GLU A 145 -13.94 -1.70 -11.27
N LYS A 146 -14.25 -1.30 -12.50
CA LYS A 146 -13.24 -1.04 -13.50
C LYS A 146 -12.41 0.10 -12.97
N ALA A 147 -11.09 -0.06 -12.96
CA ALA A 147 -10.16 1.05 -12.79
C ALA A 147 -10.43 2.06 -13.92
N THR A 148 -11.26 3.04 -13.63
CA THR A 148 -11.52 4.17 -14.53
C THR A 148 -10.61 5.31 -14.13
N ASP A 149 -9.98 5.97 -15.11
CA ASP A 149 -9.40 7.29 -14.93
C ASP A 149 -10.52 8.31 -14.64
N GLU A 150 -10.15 9.56 -14.37
CA GLU A 150 -11.09 10.67 -14.12
C GLU A 150 -12.11 10.90 -15.24
N SER A 151 -11.99 10.18 -16.37
CA SER A 151 -12.86 10.21 -17.56
C SER A 151 -13.63 8.90 -17.82
N GLY A 152 -13.62 7.95 -16.89
CA GLY A 152 -14.43 6.73 -17.01
C GLY A 152 -13.85 5.64 -17.94
N HIS A 153 -12.59 5.74 -18.36
CA HIS A 153 -11.96 4.74 -19.24
C HIS A 153 -11.12 3.73 -18.47
N ILE A 154 -11.29 2.45 -18.80
CA ILE A 154 -10.44 1.35 -18.36
C ILE A 154 -9.08 1.50 -19.04
N ILE A 155 -8.03 1.68 -18.26
CA ILE A 155 -6.67 1.56 -18.79
C ILE A 155 -6.15 0.17 -18.48
N PRO A 156 -5.97 -0.70 -19.48
CA PRO A 156 -5.06 -1.82 -19.37
C PRO A 156 -3.64 -1.24 -19.41
N THR A 157 -2.95 -1.20 -18.32
CA THR A 157 -1.50 -0.97 -18.33
C THR A 157 -0.82 -2.26 -18.76
N GLY A 158 -0.46 -2.33 -20.01
CA GLY A 158 0.20 -3.45 -20.66
C GLY A 158 -0.62 -3.94 -21.86
N ASP A 159 -0.03 -3.84 -23.05
CA ASP A 159 -0.56 -4.37 -24.29
C ASP A 159 -0.94 -5.85 -24.15
N ALA A 160 -2.22 -6.10 -23.88
CA ALA A 160 -2.81 -7.41 -24.02
C ALA A 160 -4.07 -7.25 -24.88
N GLU A 161 -3.91 -7.62 -26.14
CA GLU A 161 -4.96 -7.72 -27.14
C GLU A 161 -6.20 -8.43 -26.58
N ALA A 162 -7.38 -7.86 -26.88
CA ALA A 162 -8.67 -8.49 -26.70
C ALA A 162 -8.72 -9.77 -27.55
N GLY A 163 -8.66 -10.91 -26.90
CA GLY A 163 -8.72 -12.20 -27.57
C GLY A 163 -8.47 -13.35 -26.62
N SER A 164 -9.33 -13.58 -25.63
CA SER A 164 -9.41 -14.88 -24.97
C SER A 164 -10.83 -15.13 -24.45
N ASP A 165 -11.30 -16.29 -24.84
CA ASP A 165 -12.59 -16.91 -24.59
C ASP A 165 -13.08 -16.82 -23.13
N GLY A 166 -14.41 -16.89 -22.95
CA GLY A 166 -15.18 -16.73 -21.71
C GLY A 166 -14.83 -17.57 -20.48
N ASP A 167 -13.79 -18.41 -20.52
CA ASP A 167 -13.35 -19.25 -19.39
C ASP A 167 -12.41 -18.55 -18.39
N ASP A 168 -11.72 -17.47 -18.78
CA ASP A 168 -10.75 -16.76 -17.94
C ASP A 168 -11.36 -15.67 -17.04
N ALA A 169 -12.56 -15.20 -17.35
CA ALA A 169 -13.23 -14.13 -16.62
C ALA A 169 -13.40 -14.41 -15.10
N PRO A 170 -13.76 -15.63 -14.67
CA PRO A 170 -13.88 -15.93 -13.23
C PRO A 170 -12.54 -15.84 -12.49
N ILE A 171 -11.44 -16.24 -13.13
CA ILE A 171 -10.08 -16.21 -12.53
C ILE A 171 -9.59 -14.76 -12.41
N ILE A 172 -9.84 -13.93 -13.41
CA ILE A 172 -9.50 -12.52 -13.40
C ILE A 172 -10.23 -11.82 -12.25
N ARG A 173 -11.53 -12.08 -12.07
CA ARG A 173 -12.34 -11.56 -10.96
C ARG A 173 -11.80 -12.02 -9.61
N LEU A 174 -11.50 -13.32 -9.45
CA LEU A 174 -10.96 -13.88 -8.21
C LEU A 174 -9.64 -13.20 -7.82
N VAL A 175 -8.69 -13.07 -8.75
CA VAL A 175 -7.41 -12.40 -8.50
C VAL A 175 -7.63 -10.95 -8.13
N PHE A 176 -8.48 -10.23 -8.84
CA PHE A 176 -8.77 -8.83 -8.56
C PHE A 176 -9.45 -8.63 -7.20
N GLN A 177 -10.43 -9.45 -6.85
CA GLN A 177 -11.09 -9.45 -5.54
C GLN A 177 -10.08 -9.68 -4.41
N MET A 178 -9.22 -10.69 -4.56
CA MET A 178 -8.15 -10.99 -3.59
C MET A 178 -7.22 -9.79 -3.37
N LEU A 179 -6.79 -9.13 -4.46
CA LEU A 179 -5.90 -7.96 -4.38
C LEU A 179 -6.62 -6.76 -3.75
N THR A 180 -7.85 -6.48 -4.17
CA THR A 180 -8.67 -5.38 -3.64
C THR A 180 -8.96 -5.58 -2.16
N GLU A 181 -9.30 -6.80 -1.76
CA GLU A 181 -9.54 -7.10 -0.36
C GLU A 181 -8.26 -6.93 0.47
N ALA A 182 -7.14 -7.47 0.04
CA ALA A 182 -5.87 -7.31 0.72
C ALA A 182 -5.50 -5.83 0.91
N PHE A 183 -5.70 -5.01 -0.11
CA PHE A 183 -5.48 -3.57 -0.03
C PHE A 183 -6.45 -2.87 0.93
N ARG A 184 -7.77 -3.18 0.85
CA ARG A 184 -8.78 -2.67 1.80
C ARG A 184 -8.43 -3.02 3.24
N LEU A 185 -7.84 -4.21 3.44
CA LEU A 185 -7.39 -4.74 4.72
C LEU A 185 -6.08 -4.13 5.21
N ARG A 186 -5.39 -3.35 4.37
CA ARG A 186 -4.03 -2.87 4.61
C ARG A 186 -3.06 -4.00 4.92
N ALA A 187 -3.19 -5.10 4.18
CA ALA A 187 -2.24 -6.21 4.27
C ALA A 187 -0.84 -5.74 3.81
N SER A 188 0.20 -6.22 4.46
CA SER A 188 1.58 -6.01 3.98
C SER A 188 1.99 -7.06 2.95
N ASP A 189 1.47 -8.29 3.08
CA ASP A 189 1.80 -9.39 2.18
C ASP A 189 0.55 -10.24 1.91
N ILE A 190 0.46 -10.78 0.69
CA ILE A 190 -0.53 -11.77 0.26
C ILE A 190 0.22 -13.07 0.00
N HIS A 191 -0.23 -14.15 0.60
CA HIS A 191 0.33 -15.48 0.42
C HIS A 191 -0.68 -16.39 -0.26
N ILE A 192 -0.30 -17.00 -1.39
CA ILE A 192 -1.06 -18.02 -2.10
C ILE A 192 -0.27 -19.32 -1.96
N GLU A 193 -0.80 -20.25 -1.17
CA GLU A 193 -0.09 -21.45 -0.75
C GLU A 193 -0.83 -22.70 -1.24
N PRO A 194 -0.20 -23.50 -2.13
CA PRO A 194 -0.76 -24.76 -2.54
C PRO A 194 -0.63 -25.79 -1.42
N LEU A 195 -1.75 -26.42 -1.10
CA LEU A 195 -1.83 -27.58 -0.22
C LEU A 195 -2.15 -28.84 -1.04
N GLU A 196 -2.33 -29.96 -0.40
CA GLU A 196 -2.60 -31.23 -1.08
C GLU A 196 -3.87 -31.18 -1.94
N THR A 197 -4.98 -30.66 -1.40
CA THR A 197 -6.31 -30.62 -2.03
C THR A 197 -6.82 -29.22 -2.31
N THR A 198 -6.26 -28.20 -1.65
CA THR A 198 -6.76 -26.82 -1.71
C THR A 198 -5.62 -25.82 -1.95
N VAL A 199 -6.00 -24.58 -2.31
CA VAL A 199 -5.13 -23.41 -2.32
C VAL A 199 -5.56 -22.52 -1.18
N ARG A 200 -4.66 -22.25 -0.25
CA ARG A 200 -4.91 -21.39 0.91
C ARG A 200 -4.43 -19.98 0.63
N ILE A 201 -5.29 -18.98 0.84
CA ILE A 201 -4.96 -17.58 0.76
C ILE A 201 -4.83 -17.02 2.18
N ARG A 202 -3.69 -16.38 2.47
CA ARG A 202 -3.43 -15.71 3.73
C ARG A 202 -2.95 -14.28 3.49
N TYR A 203 -3.42 -13.36 4.32
CA TYR A 203 -2.93 -12.00 4.36
C TYR A 203 -2.11 -11.76 5.61
N ARG A 204 -1.04 -10.98 5.49
CA ARG A 204 -0.30 -10.50 6.66
C ARG A 204 -0.88 -9.15 7.08
N LEU A 205 -1.62 -9.15 8.20
CA LEU A 205 -2.25 -7.96 8.77
C LEU A 205 -1.51 -7.58 10.05
N ASP A 206 -0.99 -6.36 10.12
CA ASP A 206 -0.21 -5.86 11.26
C ASP A 206 0.86 -6.85 11.76
N GLY A 207 1.55 -7.50 10.83
CA GLY A 207 2.64 -8.46 11.08
C GLY A 207 2.20 -9.91 11.27
N LYS A 208 0.91 -10.21 11.49
CA LYS A 208 0.38 -11.58 11.68
C LYS A 208 -0.28 -12.10 10.41
N LEU A 209 -0.04 -13.39 10.11
CA LEU A 209 -0.71 -14.10 9.02
C LEU A 209 -2.11 -14.54 9.45
N VAL A 210 -3.10 -14.17 8.64
CA VAL A 210 -4.51 -14.54 8.84
C VAL A 210 -4.97 -15.30 7.59
N ALA A 211 -5.56 -16.49 7.76
CA ALA A 211 -6.20 -17.20 6.67
C ALA A 211 -7.51 -16.47 6.32
N VAL A 212 -7.68 -16.16 5.04
CA VAL A 212 -8.83 -15.39 4.56
C VAL A 212 -9.74 -16.27 3.72
N ASP A 213 -9.14 -17.08 2.83
CA ASP A 213 -9.90 -17.88 1.91
C ASP A 213 -9.18 -19.22 1.58
N SER A 214 -9.95 -20.16 1.02
CA SER A 214 -9.43 -21.44 0.56
C SER A 214 -10.22 -21.90 -0.66
N HIS A 215 -9.53 -22.15 -1.76
CA HIS A 215 -10.12 -22.54 -3.04
C HIS A 215 -9.71 -23.95 -3.47
N PRO A 216 -10.49 -24.60 -4.35
CA PRO A 216 -10.10 -25.88 -4.94
C PRO A 216 -8.75 -25.79 -5.67
N LYS A 217 -7.89 -26.78 -5.49
CA LYS A 217 -6.54 -26.82 -6.10
C LYS A 217 -6.54 -26.66 -7.62
N LYS A 218 -7.61 -27.06 -8.30
CA LYS A 218 -7.77 -26.91 -9.76
C LYS A 218 -7.65 -25.48 -10.26
N LEU A 219 -7.92 -24.48 -9.42
CA LEU A 219 -7.82 -23.06 -9.78
C LEU A 219 -6.38 -22.51 -9.72
N LEU A 220 -5.47 -23.20 -9.01
CA LEU A 220 -4.10 -22.73 -8.79
C LEU A 220 -3.35 -22.39 -10.07
N PRO A 221 -3.32 -23.26 -11.13
CA PRO A 221 -2.54 -22.97 -12.32
C PRO A 221 -3.01 -21.69 -13.04
N ALA A 222 -4.32 -21.46 -13.10
CA ALA A 222 -4.90 -20.29 -13.74
C ALA A 222 -4.64 -19.00 -12.93
N VAL A 223 -4.77 -19.06 -11.59
CA VAL A 223 -4.43 -17.92 -10.71
C VAL A 223 -2.96 -17.55 -10.85
N ILE A 224 -2.05 -18.53 -10.84
CA ILE A 224 -0.60 -18.29 -10.99
C ILE A 224 -0.29 -17.71 -12.37
N ALA A 225 -0.85 -18.29 -13.44
CA ALA A 225 -0.66 -17.77 -14.79
C ALA A 225 -1.09 -16.30 -14.89
N ARG A 226 -2.27 -15.97 -14.34
CA ARG A 226 -2.76 -14.59 -14.31
C ARG A 226 -1.82 -13.63 -13.58
N LEU A 227 -1.31 -14.01 -12.40
CA LEU A 227 -0.36 -13.18 -11.65
C LEU A 227 0.98 -13.00 -12.38
N LYS A 228 1.48 -14.06 -13.04
CA LYS A 228 2.69 -13.99 -13.86
C LYS A 228 2.51 -13.06 -15.08
N VAL A 229 1.36 -13.14 -15.75
CA VAL A 229 1.01 -12.19 -16.84
C VAL A 229 0.99 -10.76 -16.34
N MET A 230 0.33 -10.50 -15.20
CA MET A 230 0.25 -9.17 -14.61
C MET A 230 1.61 -8.60 -14.23
N SER A 231 2.60 -9.44 -13.92
CA SER A 231 3.94 -8.99 -13.59
C SER A 231 4.77 -8.54 -14.80
N GLY A 232 4.40 -8.97 -16.02
CA GLY A 232 5.07 -8.66 -17.27
C GLY A 232 6.49 -9.23 -17.43
N THR A 233 7.13 -9.70 -16.35
CA THR A 233 8.53 -10.18 -16.33
C THR A 233 8.66 -11.66 -16.03
N MET A 234 7.62 -12.30 -15.47
CA MET A 234 7.65 -13.71 -15.07
C MET A 234 7.17 -14.61 -16.22
N SER A 235 7.88 -15.73 -16.44
CA SER A 235 7.51 -16.73 -17.45
C SER A 235 6.40 -17.63 -16.95
N ILE A 236 5.31 -17.74 -17.71
CA ILE A 236 4.19 -18.67 -17.43
C ILE A 236 4.62 -20.12 -17.63
N ALA A 237 5.48 -20.36 -18.64
CA ALA A 237 5.94 -21.71 -18.99
C ALA A 237 6.93 -22.29 -17.99
N GLU A 238 7.76 -21.45 -17.35
CA GLU A 238 8.73 -21.91 -16.36
C GLU A 238 8.04 -22.08 -14.99
N LYS A 239 8.05 -23.30 -14.46
CA LYS A 239 7.41 -23.69 -13.19
C LYS A 239 8.37 -24.37 -12.21
N ARG A 240 9.63 -24.55 -12.62
CA ARG A 240 10.65 -25.31 -11.88
C ARG A 240 11.65 -24.44 -11.15
N LEU A 241 11.74 -23.18 -11.54
CA LEU A 241 12.70 -22.23 -10.98
C LEU A 241 11.95 -21.11 -10.24
N PRO A 242 12.52 -20.58 -9.16
CA PRO A 242 12.00 -19.36 -8.53
C PRO A 242 11.99 -18.20 -9.51
N GLN A 243 10.99 -17.34 -9.41
CA GLN A 243 10.87 -16.15 -10.25
C GLN A 243 10.43 -14.97 -9.40
N ASP A 244 10.94 -13.80 -9.72
CA ASP A 244 10.55 -12.53 -9.10
C ASP A 244 9.99 -11.58 -10.16
N GLY A 245 8.99 -10.80 -9.77
CA GLY A 245 8.32 -9.85 -10.65
C GLY A 245 7.73 -8.68 -9.88
N ARG A 246 7.15 -7.74 -10.62
CA ARG A 246 6.52 -6.55 -10.08
C ARG A 246 5.19 -6.31 -10.78
N ILE A 247 4.13 -6.10 -10.01
CA ILE A 247 2.80 -5.75 -10.53
C ILE A 247 2.50 -4.33 -10.10
N GLN A 248 2.15 -3.47 -11.04
CA GLN A 248 1.68 -2.13 -10.79
C GLN A 248 0.18 -2.07 -11.09
N LEU A 249 -0.61 -1.61 -10.12
CA LEU A 249 -2.06 -1.50 -10.22
C LEU A 249 -2.50 -0.11 -9.80
N LYS A 250 -3.42 0.47 -10.55
CA LYS A 250 -4.14 1.66 -10.12
C LYS A 250 -5.43 1.19 -9.44
N MET A 251 -5.53 1.40 -8.12
CA MET A 251 -6.72 1.03 -7.34
C MET A 251 -7.37 2.32 -6.83
N ARG A 252 -8.54 2.67 -7.38
CA ARG A 252 -9.18 3.97 -7.18
C ARG A 252 -8.22 5.10 -7.58
N GLU A 253 -7.91 6.03 -6.69
CA GLU A 253 -6.99 7.13 -6.93
C GLU A 253 -5.52 6.83 -6.53
N LYS A 254 -5.21 5.58 -6.11
CA LYS A 254 -3.89 5.21 -5.60
C LYS A 254 -3.20 4.20 -6.50
N GLU A 255 -1.95 4.48 -6.80
CA GLU A 255 -1.05 3.49 -7.39
C GLU A 255 -0.56 2.54 -6.30
N VAL A 256 -0.76 1.26 -6.52
CA VAL A 256 -0.29 0.17 -5.66
C VAL A 256 0.77 -0.62 -6.40
N ASP A 257 1.89 -0.81 -5.75
CA ASP A 257 3.02 -1.55 -6.26
C ASP A 257 3.15 -2.87 -5.50
N LEU A 258 3.24 -3.98 -6.20
CA LEU A 258 3.36 -5.31 -5.62
C LEU A 258 4.67 -5.95 -6.08
N ARG A 259 5.51 -6.37 -5.14
CA ARG A 259 6.62 -7.28 -5.44
C ARG A 259 6.12 -8.70 -5.33
N VAL A 260 6.30 -9.46 -6.39
CA VAL A 260 5.80 -10.84 -6.52
C VAL A 260 6.98 -11.78 -6.53
N SER A 261 6.95 -12.80 -5.68
CA SER A 261 7.91 -13.90 -5.72
C SER A 261 7.16 -15.23 -5.83
N SER A 262 7.56 -16.05 -6.79
CA SER A 262 7.04 -17.39 -7.03
C SER A 262 8.13 -18.42 -6.74
N VAL A 263 7.77 -19.44 -5.97
CA VAL A 263 8.68 -20.54 -5.62
C VAL A 263 7.99 -21.87 -5.88
N PRO A 264 8.62 -22.81 -6.61
CA PRO A 264 8.13 -24.17 -6.75
C PRO A 264 8.04 -24.89 -5.41
N SER A 265 6.91 -25.55 -5.15
CA SER A 265 6.73 -26.40 -3.97
C SER A 265 6.14 -27.76 -4.35
N ASN A 266 6.08 -28.70 -3.40
CA ASN A 266 5.59 -30.08 -3.63
C ASN A 266 4.17 -30.14 -4.20
N HIS A 267 3.33 -29.16 -3.87
CA HIS A 267 1.92 -29.14 -4.27
C HIS A 267 1.62 -28.15 -5.40
N GLY A 268 2.62 -27.49 -5.96
CA GLY A 268 2.51 -26.48 -7.00
C GLY A 268 3.36 -25.24 -6.67
N GLU A 269 3.28 -24.20 -7.48
CA GLU A 269 4.00 -22.95 -7.19
C GLU A 269 3.30 -22.20 -6.05
N SER A 270 4.08 -21.73 -5.08
CA SER A 270 3.65 -20.82 -4.03
C SER A 270 4.01 -19.39 -4.45
N ILE A 271 3.07 -18.46 -4.30
CA ILE A 271 3.30 -17.02 -4.59
C ILE A 271 3.15 -16.22 -3.31
N VAL A 272 4.10 -15.30 -3.12
CA VAL A 272 4.02 -14.24 -2.12
C VAL A 272 4.08 -12.90 -2.82
N MET A 273 3.13 -12.03 -2.51
CA MET A 273 3.10 -10.65 -3.03
C MET A 273 3.22 -9.68 -1.86
N ARG A 274 4.25 -8.84 -1.88
CA ARG A 274 4.40 -7.74 -0.91
C ARG A 274 3.76 -6.48 -1.45
N ILE A 275 2.83 -5.92 -0.70
CA ILE A 275 2.18 -4.66 -1.03
C ILE A 275 3.07 -3.51 -0.56
N LEU A 276 3.49 -2.66 -1.50
CA LEU A 276 4.25 -1.45 -1.23
C LEU A 276 3.28 -0.28 -1.10
N ASP A 277 3.00 0.12 0.13
CA ASP A 277 2.09 1.24 0.43
C ASP A 277 2.86 2.56 0.47
N LYS A 278 2.72 3.38 -0.56
CA LYS A 278 3.36 4.70 -0.64
C LYS A 278 2.89 5.68 0.46
N THR A 279 1.79 5.39 1.18
CA THR A 279 1.33 6.26 2.27
C THR A 279 2.26 6.23 3.49
N ALA A 280 3.10 5.21 3.63
CA ALA A 280 4.14 5.15 4.65
C ALA A 280 5.21 6.24 4.48
N LEU A 281 5.34 6.86 3.30
CA LEU A 281 6.25 7.97 3.04
C LEU A 281 5.85 9.28 3.75
N LEU A 282 4.59 9.42 4.15
CA LEU A 282 4.05 10.61 4.79
C LEU A 282 4.17 10.57 6.33
N LEU A 283 4.74 9.49 6.88
CA LEU A 283 4.89 9.36 8.33
C LEU A 283 6.02 10.26 8.83
N GLY A 284 5.70 11.17 9.74
CA GLY A 284 6.68 11.90 10.54
C GLY A 284 7.17 11.08 11.72
N LEU A 285 8.11 11.63 12.48
CA LEU A 285 8.66 10.98 13.69
C LEU A 285 7.59 10.69 14.76
N PRO A 286 6.59 11.59 15.01
CA PRO A 286 5.51 11.30 15.96
C PRO A 286 4.69 10.07 15.58
N GLU A 287 4.35 9.91 14.29
CA GLU A 287 3.55 8.79 13.78
C GLU A 287 4.28 7.46 13.92
N LEU A 288 5.62 7.47 13.88
CA LEU A 288 6.44 6.30 14.13
C LEU A 288 6.33 5.80 15.57
N GLY A 289 5.94 6.67 16.50
CA GLY A 289 5.72 6.35 17.90
C GLY A 289 6.77 6.91 18.86
N PHE A 290 7.56 7.89 18.45
CA PHE A 290 8.42 8.62 19.38
C PHE A 290 7.59 9.43 20.38
N PHE A 291 7.97 9.42 21.64
CA PHE A 291 7.51 10.43 22.58
C PHE A 291 8.27 11.74 22.37
N SER A 292 7.70 12.85 22.83
CA SER A 292 8.24 14.19 22.58
C SER A 292 9.68 14.39 23.05
N ASP A 293 10.07 13.77 24.17
CA ASP A 293 11.42 13.83 24.74
C ASP A 293 12.44 13.08 23.83
N ASP A 294 12.08 11.87 23.40
CA ASP A 294 12.91 11.07 22.52
C ASP A 294 12.97 11.69 21.11
N GLN A 295 11.84 12.24 20.63
CA GLN A 295 11.78 12.93 19.36
C GLN A 295 12.72 14.13 19.32
N GLN A 296 12.67 14.99 20.33
CA GLN A 296 13.53 16.17 20.42
C GLN A 296 15.01 15.81 20.40
N THR A 297 15.39 14.76 21.15
CA THR A 297 16.77 14.25 21.14
C THR A 297 17.16 13.73 19.75
N PHE A 298 16.25 12.99 19.11
CA PHE A 298 16.52 12.43 17.79
C PHE A 298 16.61 13.51 16.69
N GLU A 299 15.76 14.53 16.74
CA GLU A 299 15.83 15.70 15.85
C GLU A 299 17.14 16.48 15.97
N GLN A 300 17.70 16.59 17.18
CA GLN A 300 19.02 17.19 17.37
C GLN A 300 20.11 16.36 16.66
N LEU A 301 20.02 15.04 16.70
CA LEU A 301 20.94 14.15 15.98
C LEU A 301 20.83 14.29 14.46
N LEU A 302 19.61 14.47 13.94
CA LEU A 302 19.38 14.71 12.50
C LEU A 302 19.95 16.06 12.03
N GLY A 303 20.16 17.00 12.94
CA GLY A 303 20.78 18.30 12.68
C GLY A 303 22.30 18.30 12.67
N LEU A 304 22.97 17.21 13.01
CA LEU A 304 24.43 17.12 13.05
C LEU A 304 25.06 17.33 11.66
N PRO A 305 26.21 17.96 11.57
CA PRO A 305 26.90 18.17 10.30
C PRO A 305 27.54 16.90 9.74
N ASP A 306 27.94 16.00 10.62
CA ASP A 306 28.69 14.76 10.30
C ASP A 306 28.42 13.65 11.32
N GLY A 307 28.89 12.47 10.98
CA GLY A 307 28.81 11.29 11.85
C GLY A 307 27.91 10.21 11.27
N ILE A 308 27.80 9.10 12.01
CA ILE A 308 26.95 7.96 11.62
C ILE A 308 25.80 7.82 12.60
N LEU A 309 24.60 7.74 12.08
CA LEU A 309 23.39 7.36 12.80
C LEU A 309 22.95 5.97 12.32
N LEU A 310 22.90 5.01 13.23
CA LEU A 310 22.54 3.62 12.93
C LEU A 310 21.15 3.30 13.45
N VAL A 311 20.36 2.61 12.62
CA VAL A 311 19.09 2.01 13.05
C VAL A 311 19.25 0.50 13.04
N THR A 312 18.97 -0.17 14.17
CA THR A 312 19.15 -1.61 14.26
C THR A 312 17.86 -2.33 14.69
N GLY A 313 17.79 -3.61 14.41
CA GLY A 313 16.64 -4.47 14.71
C GLY A 313 16.49 -5.61 13.71
N PRO A 314 15.64 -6.60 13.96
CA PRO A 314 15.37 -7.69 13.05
C PRO A 314 14.67 -7.21 11.75
N THR A 315 14.53 -8.13 10.81
CA THR A 315 13.71 -7.90 9.62
C THR A 315 12.26 -7.59 10.03
N GLY A 316 11.67 -6.59 9.39
CA GLY A 316 10.29 -6.16 9.71
C GLY A 316 10.15 -5.28 10.95
N SER A 317 11.23 -4.83 11.59
CA SER A 317 11.15 -3.88 12.71
C SER A 317 10.87 -2.42 12.31
N GLY A 318 10.77 -2.11 11.01
CA GLY A 318 10.45 -0.78 10.50
C GLY A 318 11.67 0.14 10.27
N LYS A 319 12.90 -0.39 10.20
CA LYS A 319 14.15 0.38 10.01
C LYS A 319 14.10 1.30 8.79
N THR A 320 13.72 0.76 7.64
CA THR A 320 13.63 1.53 6.38
C THR A 320 12.62 2.67 6.50
N THR A 321 11.44 2.39 7.10
CA THR A 321 10.42 3.42 7.34
C THR A 321 10.94 4.56 8.21
N THR A 322 11.67 4.23 9.28
CA THR A 322 12.30 5.21 10.15
C THR A 322 13.37 6.01 9.43
N LEU A 323 14.25 5.36 8.65
CA LEU A 323 15.26 6.07 7.87
C LEU A 323 14.63 6.99 6.82
N TYR A 324 13.59 6.54 6.13
CA TYR A 324 12.89 7.37 5.14
C TYR A 324 12.21 8.57 5.79
N ALA A 325 11.60 8.39 6.97
CA ALA A 325 11.06 9.51 7.75
C ALA A 325 12.16 10.52 8.16
N CYS A 326 13.32 10.02 8.57
CA CYS A 326 14.48 10.88 8.86
C CYS A 326 14.92 11.67 7.61
N LEU A 327 15.07 10.99 6.48
CA LEU A 327 15.48 11.63 5.23
C LEU A 327 14.46 12.69 4.80
N ASN A 328 13.16 12.43 4.94
CA ASN A 328 12.12 13.42 4.63
C ASN A 328 12.22 14.67 5.50
N VAL A 329 12.52 14.52 6.81
CA VAL A 329 12.68 15.67 7.73
C VAL A 329 13.86 16.56 7.34
N ILE A 330 14.97 15.95 6.88
CA ILE A 330 16.20 16.69 6.55
C ILE A 330 16.35 17.01 5.06
N ASN A 331 15.41 16.56 4.22
CA ASN A 331 15.40 16.82 2.78
C ASN A 331 15.05 18.30 2.51
N ARG A 332 16.06 19.05 2.16
CA ARG A 332 15.95 20.49 1.86
C ARG A 332 16.67 20.81 0.54
N PRO A 333 16.26 21.84 -0.18
CA PRO A 333 16.87 22.19 -1.46
C PRO A 333 18.38 22.51 -1.38
N ASP A 334 18.88 22.91 -0.22
CA ASP A 334 20.29 23.23 0.05
C ASP A 334 21.14 22.02 0.43
N ARG A 335 20.55 20.80 0.51
CA ARG A 335 21.24 19.57 0.91
C ARG A 335 21.11 18.50 -0.15
N LYS A 336 22.21 17.95 -0.58
CA LYS A 336 22.23 16.80 -1.50
C LYS A 336 22.22 15.49 -0.71
N ILE A 337 21.15 14.71 -0.87
CA ILE A 337 20.97 13.41 -0.25
C ILE A 337 21.14 12.33 -1.33
N ILE A 338 21.97 11.33 -1.06
CA ILE A 338 22.14 10.16 -1.94
C ILE A 338 21.98 8.90 -1.10
N THR A 339 21.21 7.94 -1.60
CA THR A 339 21.05 6.62 -0.96
C THR A 339 21.61 5.49 -1.82
N VAL A 340 22.00 4.39 -1.19
CA VAL A 340 22.27 3.11 -1.84
C VAL A 340 21.52 2.00 -1.13
N GLU A 341 20.69 1.24 -1.87
CA GLU A 341 19.67 0.35 -1.31
C GLU A 341 19.57 -0.97 -2.08
N ASP A 342 19.15 -2.05 -1.42
CA ASP A 342 18.98 -3.39 -2.00
C ASP A 342 17.64 -4.03 -1.60
N PRO A 343 16.59 -3.77 -2.35
CA PRO A 343 16.41 -2.73 -3.37
C PRO A 343 15.87 -1.42 -2.79
N VAL A 344 15.68 -0.39 -3.63
CA VAL A 344 14.90 0.82 -3.28
C VAL A 344 13.45 0.40 -3.00
N GLU A 345 12.95 0.72 -1.80
CA GLU A 345 11.56 0.36 -1.42
C GLU A 345 10.53 1.30 -2.03
N TYR A 346 10.77 2.61 -1.97
CA TYR A 346 9.92 3.66 -2.52
C TYR A 346 10.79 4.79 -3.07
N GLU A 347 10.30 5.46 -4.10
CA GLU A 347 10.94 6.67 -4.61
C GLU A 347 10.65 7.86 -3.68
N LEU A 348 11.72 8.53 -3.25
CA LEU A 348 11.66 9.73 -2.42
C LEU A 348 11.90 10.97 -3.28
N PRO A 349 10.92 11.90 -3.38
CA PRO A 349 11.12 13.13 -4.15
C PRO A 349 12.33 13.92 -3.65
N GLY A 350 13.17 14.39 -4.57
CA GLY A 350 14.34 15.21 -4.24
C GLY A 350 15.56 14.44 -3.71
N ILE A 351 15.53 13.11 -3.66
CA ILE A 351 16.61 12.25 -3.18
C ILE A 351 17.12 11.38 -4.33
N ASN A 352 18.45 11.32 -4.50
CA ASN A 352 19.07 10.44 -5.49
C ASN A 352 19.21 9.03 -4.89
N GLN A 353 18.39 8.08 -5.33
CA GLN A 353 18.39 6.71 -4.83
C GLN A 353 19.10 5.77 -5.83
N VAL A 354 20.15 5.10 -5.38
CA VAL A 354 20.93 4.15 -6.16
C VAL A 354 20.54 2.72 -5.74
N MET A 355 20.14 1.89 -6.71
CA MET A 355 19.83 0.50 -6.47
C MET A 355 21.08 -0.38 -6.68
N VAL A 356 21.34 -1.27 -5.72
CA VAL A 356 22.35 -2.34 -5.86
C VAL A 356 21.92 -3.28 -6.99
N LYS A 357 22.92 -3.66 -7.82
CA LYS A 357 22.79 -4.67 -8.89
C LYS A 357 24.08 -5.50 -8.89
N ALA A 358 24.09 -6.51 -8.04
CA ALA A 358 25.30 -7.31 -7.81
C ALA A 358 25.75 -8.09 -9.06
N ASP A 359 24.82 -8.48 -9.92
CA ASP A 359 25.02 -9.16 -11.20
C ASP A 359 25.94 -8.39 -12.18
N ILE A 360 25.91 -7.05 -12.13
CA ILE A 360 26.77 -6.17 -12.93
C ILE A 360 27.88 -5.49 -12.12
N GLY A 361 28.13 -5.95 -10.88
CA GLY A 361 29.18 -5.40 -10.02
C GLY A 361 28.83 -4.10 -9.28
N MET A 362 27.57 -3.63 -9.35
CA MET A 362 27.07 -2.49 -8.57
C MET A 362 26.74 -2.94 -7.14
N THR A 363 27.78 -3.11 -6.31
CA THR A 363 27.67 -3.48 -4.89
C THR A 363 27.49 -2.22 -4.02
N PHE A 364 27.16 -2.39 -2.72
CA PHE A 364 27.13 -1.30 -1.76
C PHE A 364 28.45 -0.52 -1.73
N ALA A 365 29.59 -1.21 -1.66
CA ALA A 365 30.91 -0.58 -1.62
C ALA A 365 31.23 0.17 -2.93
N ALA A 366 30.92 -0.41 -4.10
CA ALA A 366 31.15 0.22 -5.39
C ALA A 366 30.31 1.50 -5.55
N ALA A 367 29.02 1.42 -5.23
CA ALA A 367 28.11 2.56 -5.26
C ALA A 367 28.58 3.67 -4.31
N LEU A 368 28.91 3.33 -3.05
CA LEU A 368 29.31 4.29 -2.03
C LEU A 368 30.58 5.06 -2.41
N ARG A 369 31.59 4.38 -3.00
CA ARG A 369 32.80 5.06 -3.53
C ARG A 369 32.46 6.05 -4.66
N ALA A 370 31.49 5.72 -5.50
CA ALA A 370 31.05 6.62 -6.56
C ALA A 370 30.25 7.80 -5.99
N MET A 371 29.38 7.57 -5.01
CA MET A 371 28.57 8.59 -4.35
C MET A 371 29.43 9.67 -3.68
N LEU A 372 30.54 9.31 -3.06
CA LEU A 372 31.48 10.28 -2.45
C LEU A 372 32.07 11.28 -3.44
N ARG A 373 32.09 10.97 -4.74
CA ARG A 373 32.51 11.90 -5.81
C ARG A 373 31.37 12.75 -6.37
N GLN A 374 30.16 12.60 -5.82
CA GLN A 374 28.97 13.35 -6.21
C GLN A 374 28.67 14.53 -5.29
N ALA A 375 29.62 14.90 -4.40
CA ALA A 375 29.46 15.96 -3.39
C ALA A 375 28.15 15.88 -2.58
N PRO A 376 27.82 14.72 -1.96
CA PRO A 376 26.66 14.62 -1.10
C PRO A 376 26.89 15.36 0.22
N ASN A 377 25.82 15.84 0.84
CA ASN A 377 25.84 16.28 2.25
C ASN A 377 25.45 15.12 3.16
N ILE A 378 24.48 14.30 2.70
CA ILE A 378 23.90 13.22 3.46
C ILE A 378 23.94 11.94 2.62
N ILE A 379 24.36 10.84 3.24
CA ILE A 379 24.44 9.53 2.62
C ILE A 379 23.58 8.55 3.41
N MET A 380 22.75 7.77 2.76
CA MET A 380 22.09 6.63 3.39
C MET A 380 22.52 5.33 2.72
N ILE A 381 22.93 4.37 3.54
CA ILE A 381 23.33 3.03 3.13
C ILE A 381 22.27 2.08 3.68
N GLY A 382 21.58 1.34 2.81
CA GLY A 382 20.48 0.46 3.21
C GLY A 382 20.88 -0.44 4.38
N GLU A 383 22.04 -1.07 4.30
CA GLU A 383 22.63 -1.83 5.41
C GLU A 383 24.15 -2.00 5.28
N ILE A 384 24.81 -2.22 6.42
CA ILE A 384 26.24 -2.56 6.47
C ILE A 384 26.37 -4.05 6.81
N ARG A 385 26.88 -4.84 5.85
CA ARG A 385 27.08 -6.29 6.00
C ARG A 385 28.54 -6.70 6.13
N ASP A 386 29.47 -5.91 5.61
CA ASP A 386 30.88 -6.22 5.46
C ASP A 386 31.82 -5.08 5.88
N ALA A 387 33.08 -5.43 6.11
CA ALA A 387 34.12 -4.48 6.55
C ALA A 387 34.40 -3.39 5.51
N GLU A 388 34.31 -3.69 4.22
CA GLU A 388 34.61 -2.75 3.16
C GLU A 388 33.60 -1.60 3.16
N THR A 389 32.29 -1.92 3.14
CA THR A 389 31.19 -0.96 3.22
C THR A 389 31.26 -0.16 4.52
N ALA A 390 31.53 -0.83 5.67
CA ALA A 390 31.66 -0.17 6.98
C ALA A 390 32.79 0.86 6.99
N ASN A 391 33.99 0.49 6.48
CA ASN A 391 35.14 1.41 6.48
C ASN A 391 34.91 2.62 5.56
N ILE A 392 34.25 2.45 4.40
CA ILE A 392 33.95 3.57 3.51
C ILE A 392 32.93 4.49 4.18
N ALA A 393 31.89 3.96 4.82
CA ALA A 393 30.89 4.74 5.57
C ALA A 393 31.51 5.56 6.70
N ILE A 394 32.41 4.94 7.47
CA ILE A 394 33.15 5.60 8.55
C ILE A 394 34.02 6.73 8.02
N ASN A 395 34.81 6.46 6.96
CA ASN A 395 35.65 7.50 6.37
C ASN A 395 34.82 8.66 5.81
N ALA A 396 33.64 8.37 5.21
CA ALA A 396 32.71 9.39 4.77
C ALA A 396 32.27 10.28 5.92
N SER A 397 31.88 9.69 7.06
CA SER A 397 31.45 10.44 8.23
C SER A 397 32.55 11.28 8.86
N LEU A 398 33.80 10.78 8.87
CA LEU A 398 34.96 11.52 9.40
C LEU A 398 35.40 12.65 8.46
N THR A 399 34.99 12.62 7.20
CA THR A 399 35.27 13.67 6.20
C THR A 399 34.13 14.66 6.03
N GLY A 400 33.17 14.73 6.97
CA GLY A 400 32.15 15.78 7.03
C GLY A 400 30.80 15.40 6.40
N HIS A 401 30.49 14.12 6.25
CA HIS A 401 29.18 13.66 5.78
C HIS A 401 28.34 13.12 6.93
N LEU A 402 27.04 13.40 6.91
CA LEU A 402 26.08 12.72 7.78
C LEU A 402 25.66 11.41 7.11
N VAL A 403 25.90 10.30 7.77
CA VAL A 403 25.68 8.96 7.24
C VAL A 403 24.59 8.23 8.02
N PHE A 404 23.60 7.69 7.32
CA PHE A 404 22.58 6.81 7.88
C PHE A 404 22.79 5.39 7.39
N SER A 405 22.62 4.40 8.29
CA SER A 405 22.63 3.01 7.87
C SER A 405 21.85 2.11 8.81
N THR A 406 21.71 0.82 8.44
CA THR A 406 21.12 -0.18 9.31
C THR A 406 22.08 -1.32 9.63
N LEU A 407 21.81 -1.95 10.77
CA LEU A 407 22.43 -3.20 11.22
C LEU A 407 21.33 -4.19 11.65
N HIS A 408 21.72 -5.45 11.84
CA HIS A 408 20.86 -6.50 12.35
C HIS A 408 21.34 -6.96 13.73
N THR A 409 21.08 -6.17 14.77
CA THR A 409 21.31 -6.54 16.18
C THR A 409 20.01 -6.40 16.98
N ASN A 410 19.94 -7.05 18.13
CA ASN A 410 18.72 -7.07 18.96
C ASN A 410 18.56 -5.80 19.79
N ASP A 411 19.63 -5.17 20.20
CA ASP A 411 19.71 -3.97 21.00
C ASP A 411 20.77 -3.00 20.45
N ALA A 412 20.78 -1.77 20.93
CA ALA A 412 21.64 -0.73 20.40
C ALA A 412 23.11 -0.91 20.80
N PRO A 413 23.49 -1.23 22.06
CA PRO A 413 24.89 -1.48 22.42
C PRO A 413 25.53 -2.66 21.66
N SER A 414 24.75 -3.68 21.31
CA SER A 414 25.25 -4.83 20.51
C SER A 414 25.68 -4.45 19.10
N ALA A 415 25.21 -3.32 18.57
CA ALA A 415 25.64 -2.83 17.27
C ALA A 415 27.11 -2.39 17.26
N VAL A 416 27.64 -1.93 18.39
CA VAL A 416 29.08 -1.62 18.56
C VAL A 416 29.92 -2.89 18.41
N ALA A 417 29.53 -3.97 19.11
CA ALA A 417 30.19 -5.27 18.99
C ALA A 417 30.10 -5.80 17.55
N ARG A 418 28.93 -5.69 16.91
CA ARG A 418 28.74 -6.13 15.52
C ARG A 418 29.66 -5.41 14.54
N LEU A 419 29.86 -4.10 14.69
CA LEU A 419 30.82 -3.35 13.87
C LEU A 419 32.26 -3.83 14.12
N ALA A 420 32.62 -4.12 15.36
CA ALA A 420 33.93 -4.69 15.67
C ALA A 420 34.12 -6.10 15.09
N ASP A 421 33.09 -6.97 15.16
CA ASP A 421 33.10 -8.32 14.62
C ASP A 421 33.29 -8.37 13.09
N ILE A 422 32.73 -7.39 12.36
CA ILE A 422 32.97 -7.26 10.92
C ILE A 422 34.30 -6.61 10.57
N GLY A 423 35.14 -6.32 11.55
CA GLY A 423 36.54 -5.89 11.36
C GLY A 423 36.79 -4.38 11.47
N VAL A 424 35.80 -3.59 11.98
CA VAL A 424 35.99 -2.16 12.23
C VAL A 424 36.76 -1.96 13.54
N LYS A 425 37.79 -1.14 13.50
CA LYS A 425 38.59 -0.83 14.70
C LYS A 425 37.79 -0.01 15.70
N PRO A 426 37.85 -0.32 17.02
CA PRO A 426 37.06 0.37 18.06
C PRO A 426 37.18 1.89 18.05
N PHE A 427 38.37 2.44 17.85
CA PHE A 427 38.60 3.88 17.81
C PHE A 427 37.87 4.57 16.63
N LEU A 428 37.69 3.89 15.52
CA LEU A 428 36.93 4.38 14.37
C LEU A 428 35.44 4.39 14.67
N ILE A 429 34.93 3.34 15.33
CA ILE A 429 33.52 3.28 15.78
C ILE A 429 33.25 4.44 16.73
N ALA A 430 34.09 4.61 17.76
CA ALA A 430 33.99 5.67 18.76
C ALA A 430 34.01 7.08 18.16
N SER A 431 34.80 7.30 17.11
CA SER A 431 34.94 8.61 16.47
C SER A 431 33.79 8.92 15.50
N ALA A 432 33.30 7.90 14.77
CA ALA A 432 32.34 8.08 13.69
C ALA A 432 30.88 7.99 14.14
N VAL A 433 30.54 7.06 15.04
CA VAL A 433 29.14 6.81 15.45
C VAL A 433 28.69 7.89 16.44
N ARG A 434 27.54 8.49 16.16
CA ARG A 434 26.91 9.50 17.04
C ARG A 434 25.80 8.90 17.87
N ALA A 435 24.97 8.05 17.25
CA ALA A 435 23.91 7.34 17.97
C ALA A 435 23.54 6.04 17.28
N ILE A 436 22.97 5.12 18.05
CA ILE A 436 22.39 3.87 17.57
C ILE A 436 20.98 3.77 18.11
N LEU A 437 20.00 3.59 17.23
CA LEU A 437 18.59 3.42 17.55
C LEU A 437 18.19 1.97 17.32
N ALA A 438 17.99 1.20 18.39
CA ALA A 438 17.35 -0.10 18.25
C ALA A 438 15.82 0.05 18.19
N GLN A 439 15.17 -0.76 17.39
CA GLN A 439 13.75 -0.64 17.10
C GLN A 439 13.05 -1.99 16.99
N ARG A 440 11.83 -2.05 17.54
CA ARG A 440 10.83 -3.11 17.34
C ARG A 440 9.49 -2.50 17.02
N LEU A 441 8.58 -3.27 16.43
CA LEU A 441 7.20 -2.85 16.22
C LEU A 441 6.26 -3.59 17.16
N VAL A 442 5.35 -2.84 17.78
CA VAL A 442 4.20 -3.35 18.54
C VAL A 442 2.91 -2.90 17.86
N ARG A 443 1.83 -3.68 18.01
CA ARG A 443 0.53 -3.30 17.47
C ARG A 443 -0.11 -2.22 18.33
N LYS A 444 -0.72 -1.23 17.69
CA LYS A 444 -1.53 -0.20 18.38
C LYS A 444 -2.87 -0.78 18.77
N LEU A 445 -3.32 -0.52 19.99
CA LEU A 445 -4.70 -0.81 20.38
C LEU A 445 -5.68 -0.04 19.51
N CYS A 446 -6.78 -0.69 19.14
CA CYS A 446 -7.82 -0.05 18.36
C CYS A 446 -8.47 1.06 19.18
N PRO A 447 -8.46 2.32 18.74
CA PRO A 447 -8.98 3.44 19.53
C PRO A 447 -10.49 3.35 19.77
N LEU A 448 -11.22 2.58 18.94
CA LEU A 448 -12.68 2.46 19.02
C LEU A 448 -13.15 1.38 19.99
N CYS A 449 -12.30 0.41 20.34
CA CYS A 449 -12.75 -0.72 21.16
C CYS A 449 -11.75 -1.13 22.25
N LYS A 450 -10.65 -0.40 22.46
CA LYS A 450 -9.79 -0.67 23.62
C LYS A 450 -10.58 -0.48 24.91
N GLY A 451 -10.47 -1.41 25.82
CA GLY A 451 -11.15 -1.36 27.12
C GLY A 451 -10.17 -1.36 28.28
N PRO A 452 -10.50 -0.75 29.43
CA PRO A 452 -9.70 -0.86 30.64
C PRO A 452 -9.52 -2.33 31.03
N ALA A 453 -8.33 -2.69 31.47
CA ALA A 453 -8.02 -4.04 31.90
C ALA A 453 -6.81 -4.02 32.86
N ASP A 454 -6.70 -5.04 33.69
CA ASP A 454 -5.53 -5.25 34.53
C ASP A 454 -4.47 -6.07 33.79
N LEU A 455 -3.20 -5.82 34.07
CA LEU A 455 -2.12 -6.69 33.63
C LEU A 455 -2.17 -8.01 34.41
N SER A 456 -2.01 -9.11 33.71
CA SER A 456 -1.87 -10.41 34.34
C SER A 456 -0.56 -10.48 35.19
N ASP A 457 -0.53 -11.32 36.24
CA ASP A 457 0.68 -11.54 37.05
C ASP A 457 1.90 -11.95 36.20
N LYS A 458 1.64 -12.63 35.06
CA LYS A 458 2.69 -13.02 34.13
C LYS A 458 3.25 -11.81 33.39
N GLU A 459 2.39 -10.91 32.94
CA GLU A 459 2.81 -9.66 32.29
C GLU A 459 3.50 -8.72 33.25
N MET A 460 2.98 -8.57 34.48
CA MET A 460 3.58 -7.77 35.55
C MET A 460 5.02 -8.22 35.83
N ARG A 461 5.23 -9.53 36.02
CA ARG A 461 6.57 -10.10 36.21
C ARG A 461 7.48 -9.92 35.01
N ALA A 462 6.98 -10.21 33.78
CA ALA A 462 7.76 -10.10 32.55
C ALA A 462 8.16 -8.65 32.22
N LEU A 463 7.35 -7.67 32.61
CA LEU A 463 7.63 -6.24 32.44
C LEU A 463 8.35 -5.62 33.66
N SER A 464 8.62 -6.40 34.71
CA SER A 464 9.21 -5.90 35.96
C SER A 464 8.43 -4.69 36.54
N LEU A 465 7.08 -4.77 36.47
CA LEU A 465 6.17 -3.78 36.99
C LEU A 465 5.64 -4.19 38.35
N ASP A 466 5.58 -3.23 39.27
CA ASP A 466 4.92 -3.36 40.58
C ASP A 466 3.60 -2.55 40.60
N ALA A 467 2.76 -2.84 41.58
CA ALA A 467 1.47 -2.18 41.71
C ALA A 467 1.59 -0.65 41.90
N ALA A 468 2.68 -0.18 42.49
CA ALA A 468 2.91 1.24 42.72
C ALA A 468 3.15 2.00 41.38
N ARG A 469 3.85 1.38 40.45
CA ARG A 469 4.13 1.97 39.12
C ARG A 469 2.92 2.09 38.21
N ILE A 470 1.88 1.28 38.43
CA ILE A 470 0.65 1.29 37.64
C ILE A 470 -0.52 1.98 38.32
N ALA A 471 -0.37 2.39 39.60
CA ALA A 471 -1.45 2.93 40.44
C ALA A 471 -2.16 4.14 39.81
N ASP A 472 -1.41 5.00 39.10
CA ASP A 472 -1.92 6.22 38.48
C ASP A 472 -2.21 6.06 36.95
N ALA A 473 -2.06 4.84 36.39
CA ALA A 473 -2.20 4.60 34.97
C ALA A 473 -3.42 3.73 34.69
N THR A 474 -4.21 4.11 33.66
CA THR A 474 -5.25 3.24 33.15
C THR A 474 -4.67 2.35 32.04
N ILE A 475 -4.54 1.07 32.35
CA ILE A 475 -4.09 0.06 31.40
C ILE A 475 -5.25 -0.33 30.50
N PHE A 476 -4.96 -0.57 29.22
CA PHE A 476 -5.96 -0.99 28.23
C PHE A 476 -5.58 -2.32 27.61
N SER A 477 -6.61 -3.09 27.24
CA SER A 477 -6.48 -4.32 26.47
C SER A 477 -7.25 -4.26 25.14
N ALA A 478 -6.95 -5.23 24.29
CA ALA A 478 -7.61 -5.43 23.01
C ALA A 478 -8.94 -6.15 23.23
N VAL A 479 -10.07 -5.48 22.91
CA VAL A 479 -11.42 -6.08 23.04
C VAL A 479 -11.85 -6.69 21.70
N GLY A 480 -11.86 -5.88 20.63
CA GLY A 480 -12.32 -6.28 19.31
C GLY A 480 -13.62 -5.57 18.88
N CYS A 481 -13.68 -5.13 17.64
CA CYS A 481 -14.87 -4.57 16.99
C CYS A 481 -14.79 -4.81 15.47
N GLU A 482 -15.84 -4.49 14.74
CA GLU A 482 -15.87 -4.63 13.28
C GLU A 482 -14.73 -3.88 12.59
N LYS A 483 -14.41 -2.66 13.04
CA LYS A 483 -13.34 -1.84 12.45
C LYS A 483 -11.95 -2.45 12.58
N CYS A 484 -11.69 -3.23 13.63
CA CYS A 484 -10.46 -4.01 13.82
C CYS A 484 -10.67 -5.52 13.58
N ARG A 485 -11.87 -5.94 13.10
CA ARG A 485 -12.23 -7.33 12.81
C ARG A 485 -12.03 -8.28 13.96
N GLY A 486 -12.46 -7.86 15.11
CA GLY A 486 -12.41 -8.68 16.32
C GLY A 486 -11.03 -8.83 16.96
N ASN A 487 -9.93 -8.36 16.32
CA ASN A 487 -8.57 -8.57 16.85
C ASN A 487 -8.14 -7.54 17.91
N GLY A 488 -8.87 -6.43 18.05
CA GLY A 488 -8.60 -5.38 19.04
C GLY A 488 -7.41 -4.46 18.72
N TYR A 489 -6.73 -4.63 17.58
CA TYR A 489 -5.57 -3.83 17.17
C TYR A 489 -5.79 -3.17 15.81
N ARG A 490 -5.10 -2.03 15.59
CA ARG A 490 -5.14 -1.33 14.31
C ARG A 490 -3.86 -0.53 14.07
N GLY A 491 -3.03 -1.01 13.17
CA GLY A 491 -1.73 -0.42 12.85
C GLY A 491 -0.65 -0.78 13.85
N ARG A 492 0.56 -0.31 13.59
CA ARG A 492 1.77 -0.58 14.38
C ARG A 492 2.44 0.72 14.79
N MET A 493 3.28 0.66 15.81
CA MET A 493 4.18 1.73 16.24
C MET A 493 5.52 1.15 16.66
N GLY A 494 6.58 1.96 16.62
CA GLY A 494 7.88 1.58 17.12
C GLY A 494 7.93 1.58 18.64
N ILE A 495 8.77 0.73 19.21
CA ILE A 495 9.40 0.91 20.50
C ILE A 495 10.89 1.09 20.26
N PHE A 496 11.52 1.96 21.02
CA PHE A 496 12.86 2.46 20.72
C PHE A 496 13.81 2.33 21.91
N GLU A 497 15.07 2.04 21.61
CA GLU A 497 16.19 2.12 22.53
C GLU A 497 17.26 2.99 21.87
N MET A 498 17.50 4.18 22.41
CA MET A 498 18.42 5.16 21.84
C MET A 498 19.72 5.18 22.64
N PHE A 499 20.79 4.70 22.03
CA PHE A 499 22.14 4.68 22.58
C PHE A 499 22.94 5.84 22.01
N LEU A 500 23.19 6.86 22.82
CA LEU A 500 23.99 8.04 22.45
C LEU A 500 25.47 7.75 22.69
N VAL A 501 26.31 8.14 21.73
CA VAL A 501 27.77 7.97 21.83
C VAL A 501 28.38 9.33 22.21
N ASP A 502 28.28 9.66 23.49
CA ASP A 502 28.95 10.81 24.11
C ASP A 502 30.45 10.54 24.35
N ASP A 503 31.14 11.48 24.99
CA ASP A 503 32.59 11.37 25.24
C ASP A 503 32.93 10.24 26.19
N GLU A 504 32.06 9.95 27.17
CA GLU A 504 32.25 8.86 28.09
C GLU A 504 32.11 7.50 27.41
N VAL A 505 31.03 7.33 26.63
CA VAL A 505 30.78 6.12 25.83
C VAL A 505 31.90 5.90 24.78
N ARG A 506 32.41 6.98 24.14
CA ARG A 506 33.59 6.89 23.27
C ARG A 506 34.81 6.31 23.98
N GLY A 507 35.09 6.79 25.21
CA GLY A 507 36.15 6.26 26.06
C GLY A 507 36.00 4.76 26.31
N MET A 508 34.78 4.34 26.61
CA MET A 508 34.43 2.95 26.90
C MET A 508 34.58 2.04 25.64
N ILE A 509 34.15 2.51 24.49
CA ILE A 509 34.31 1.77 23.22
C ILE A 509 35.80 1.61 22.89
N ASN A 510 36.61 2.68 23.09
CA ASN A 510 38.05 2.66 22.84
C ASN A 510 38.81 1.68 23.77
N THR A 511 38.35 1.52 24.98
CA THR A 511 38.94 0.59 25.97
C THR A 511 38.50 -0.87 25.76
N GLY A 512 37.60 -1.13 24.79
CA GLY A 512 37.13 -2.46 24.45
C GLY A 512 36.21 -3.10 25.49
N LEU A 513 35.37 -2.31 26.15
CA LEU A 513 34.38 -2.84 27.10
C LEU A 513 33.41 -3.80 26.41
N THR A 514 32.97 -4.80 27.18
CA THR A 514 31.97 -5.77 26.69
C THR A 514 30.60 -5.10 26.49
N THR A 515 29.77 -5.67 25.61
CA THR A 515 28.40 -5.19 25.37
C THR A 515 27.59 -5.05 26.64
N THR A 516 27.76 -5.98 27.61
CA THR A 516 27.06 -5.94 28.91
C THR A 516 27.50 -4.73 29.74
N GLN A 517 28.79 -4.41 29.73
CA GLN A 517 29.31 -3.25 30.44
C GLN A 517 28.85 -1.94 29.78
N LEU A 518 28.87 -1.87 28.43
CA LEU A 518 28.35 -0.72 27.70
C LEU A 518 26.86 -0.51 27.98
N ARG A 519 26.04 -1.57 27.95
CA ARG A 519 24.61 -1.52 28.25
C ARG A 519 24.35 -1.00 29.67
N ARG A 520 25.02 -1.58 30.68
CA ARG A 520 24.86 -1.15 32.07
C ARG A 520 25.16 0.33 32.20
N ARG A 521 26.28 0.78 31.66
CA ARG A 521 26.68 2.19 31.78
C ARG A 521 25.75 3.13 31.01
N ALA A 522 25.33 2.75 29.81
CA ALA A 522 24.36 3.54 29.06
C ALA A 522 23.03 3.72 29.80
N ARG A 523 22.57 2.68 30.53
CA ARG A 523 21.38 2.80 31.40
C ARG A 523 21.62 3.74 32.57
N GLU A 524 22.79 3.70 33.19
CA GLU A 524 23.17 4.65 34.26
C GLU A 524 23.20 6.10 33.75
N LEU A 525 23.54 6.31 32.47
CA LEU A 525 23.51 7.60 31.77
C LEU A 525 22.12 8.00 31.26
N GLY A 526 21.08 7.19 31.50
CA GLY A 526 19.70 7.51 31.20
C GLY A 526 19.15 6.86 29.93
N MET A 527 19.90 5.94 29.28
CA MET A 527 19.37 5.17 28.16
C MET A 527 18.19 4.31 28.62
N ARG A 528 17.06 4.43 27.94
CA ARG A 528 15.90 3.54 28.10
C ARG A 528 16.03 2.34 27.20
N THR A 529 15.71 1.16 27.70
CA THR A 529 15.66 -0.08 26.92
C THR A 529 14.37 -0.14 26.10
N LEU A 530 14.34 -1.02 25.08
CA LEU A 530 13.12 -1.29 24.28
C LEU A 530 11.94 -1.63 25.18
N ARG A 531 12.17 -2.41 26.26
CA ARG A 531 11.15 -2.80 27.23
C ARG A 531 10.62 -1.60 28.01
N GLU A 532 11.52 -0.73 28.49
CA GLU A 532 11.13 0.46 29.23
C GLU A 532 10.34 1.46 28.39
N ASP A 533 10.71 1.66 27.12
CA ASP A 533 9.91 2.47 26.19
C ASP A 533 8.56 1.79 25.87
N GLY A 534 8.54 0.47 25.70
CA GLY A 534 7.31 -0.30 25.55
C GLY A 534 6.37 -0.14 26.77
N ILE A 535 6.90 -0.18 27.98
CA ILE A 535 6.12 0.06 29.21
C ILE A 535 5.50 1.46 29.20
N ARG A 536 6.25 2.50 28.84
CA ARG A 536 5.69 3.86 28.72
C ARG A 536 4.47 3.87 27.78
N LYS A 537 4.51 3.11 26.67
CA LYS A 537 3.41 3.02 25.70
C LYS A 537 2.22 2.22 26.23
N VAL A 538 2.47 1.21 27.07
CA VAL A 538 1.39 0.50 27.78
C VAL A 538 0.71 1.45 28.78
N LEU A 539 1.47 2.17 29.58
CA LEU A 539 0.95 3.15 30.56
C LEU A 539 0.20 4.30 29.87
N ALA A 540 0.59 4.68 28.66
CA ALA A 540 -0.12 5.66 27.83
C ALA A 540 -1.36 5.07 27.10
N GLY A 541 -1.69 3.79 27.28
CA GLY A 541 -2.84 3.14 26.67
C GLY A 541 -2.76 3.02 25.14
N LEU A 542 -1.54 2.97 24.58
CA LEU A 542 -1.28 2.89 23.13
C LEU A 542 -1.15 1.46 22.63
N THR A 543 -0.62 0.56 23.48
CA THR A 543 -0.44 -0.87 23.18
C THR A 543 -0.76 -1.72 24.40
N ALA A 544 -0.87 -3.03 24.23
CA ALA A 544 -1.11 -3.97 25.34
C ALA A 544 0.21 -4.48 25.94
N GLY A 545 0.19 -4.86 27.22
CA GLY A 545 1.33 -5.46 27.92
C GLY A 545 1.88 -6.69 27.21
N SER A 546 1.00 -7.57 26.72
CA SER A 546 1.36 -8.78 25.97
C SER A 546 2.16 -8.50 24.68
N GLU A 547 1.89 -7.41 23.98
CA GLU A 547 2.65 -7.01 22.78
C GLU A 547 4.10 -6.62 23.13
N VAL A 548 4.28 -5.86 24.19
CA VAL A 548 5.61 -5.44 24.66
C VAL A 548 6.40 -6.65 25.16
N VAL A 549 5.78 -7.53 25.96
CA VAL A 549 6.41 -8.77 26.40
C VAL A 549 6.89 -9.60 25.20
N HIS A 550 6.01 -9.80 24.20
CA HIS A 550 6.35 -10.58 23.02
C HIS A 550 7.49 -9.94 22.20
N ALA A 551 7.45 -8.63 22.01
CA ALA A 551 8.46 -7.91 21.22
C ALA A 551 9.82 -7.86 21.93
N THR A 552 9.88 -7.97 23.26
CA THR A 552 11.11 -7.84 24.07
C THR A 552 11.50 -9.14 24.80
N MET A 553 10.97 -10.30 24.37
CA MET A 553 11.30 -11.61 24.97
C MET A 553 12.77 -11.98 24.88
N SER A 554 13.47 -11.50 23.87
CA SER A 554 14.91 -11.74 23.68
C SER A 554 15.80 -10.81 24.49
N ASP A 555 15.22 -9.78 25.11
CA ASP A 555 15.92 -8.82 25.95
C ASP A 555 15.93 -9.35 27.40
N ALA A 556 16.58 -10.51 27.58
CA ALA A 556 16.87 -10.99 28.95
C ALA A 556 17.87 -10.03 29.60
N ASP A 557 17.54 -9.61 30.79
CA ASP A 557 18.36 -8.71 31.66
C ASP A 557 19.76 -9.25 31.93
#